data_fd183020c8aa65d60dd3937bb00e4885
#
_entry.id   fd183020c8aa65d60dd3937bb00e4885
#
_cell.length_a   1.000
_cell.length_b   1.000
_cell.length_c   1.000
_cell.angle_alpha   90.00
_cell.angle_beta   90.00
_cell.angle_gamma   90.00
#
_symmetry.space_group_name_H-M   'P 1'
#
loop_
_entity.id
_entity.type
_entity.pdbx_description
1 polymer ?
#
loop_
_entity_poly.entity_id
_entity_poly.type
_entity_poly.pdbx_seq_one_letter_code
_entity_poly.pdbx_strand_id
1 'polypeptide(L)'
;MNNLSQRNQAERRFKAYGFLAVLVAITFLFVLLFNIFSTGVSAFKASYIGVNINLSSQSERSDINPRKEFKRQVYNMFPQVKTRNDKRNLMSLFSKGAIYEFEELLENSNKGDINGYHWFLAHADIDMYMKGTVERQGNEAGRINPSRMQYVDILVEQNLIKLKANQYLLYSADSREPELAGIKGAVIGSFYAILIAFIVSFPLGVLSALYMEKIAL
;
A
#
# COMPACT_ATOMS: atom_id res chain seq x y z
N MET A 1 -23.79 16.50 -61.60
CA MET A 1 -22.68 17.02 -60.80
C MET A 1 -22.97 17.14 -59.30
N ASN A 2 -24.18 16.86 -58.82
CA ASN A 2 -24.55 17.00 -57.37
C ASN A 2 -24.07 15.86 -56.42
N ASN A 3 -23.62 14.73 -56.98
CA ASN A 3 -23.27 13.58 -56.13
C ASN A 3 -21.90 13.67 -55.46
N LEU A 4 -20.96 14.46 -55.97
CA LEU A 4 -19.61 14.59 -55.39
C LEU A 4 -19.61 15.46 -54.11
N SER A 5 -20.40 16.54 -54.07
CA SER A 5 -20.50 17.40 -52.90
C SER A 5 -21.21 16.68 -51.74
N GLN A 6 -22.24 15.89 -52.03
CA GLN A 6 -22.94 15.10 -51.00
C GLN A 6 -22.05 13.97 -50.45
N ARG A 7 -21.28 13.31 -51.29
CA ARG A 7 -20.30 12.30 -50.84
C ARG A 7 -19.21 12.89 -49.94
N ASN A 8 -18.65 14.04 -50.34
CA ASN A 8 -17.66 14.74 -49.50
C ASN A 8 -18.23 15.21 -48.16
N GLN A 9 -19.48 15.63 -48.11
CA GLN A 9 -20.15 15.99 -46.86
C GLN A 9 -20.37 14.75 -45.99
N ALA A 10 -20.82 13.64 -46.52
CA ALA A 10 -21.00 12.37 -45.80
C ALA A 10 -19.68 11.85 -45.26
N GLU A 11 -18.60 11.91 -46.04
CA GLU A 11 -17.25 11.53 -45.60
C GLU A 11 -16.72 12.40 -44.46
N ARG A 12 -16.92 13.72 -44.56
CA ARG A 12 -16.56 14.65 -43.48
C ARG A 12 -17.33 14.36 -42.20
N ARG A 13 -18.63 14.08 -42.29
CA ARG A 13 -19.44 13.68 -41.11
C ARG A 13 -18.97 12.38 -40.51
N PHE A 14 -18.67 11.38 -41.32
CA PHE A 14 -18.15 10.10 -40.89
C PHE A 14 -16.79 10.27 -40.14
N LYS A 15 -15.87 11.04 -40.75
CA LYS A 15 -14.59 11.38 -40.12
C LYS A 15 -14.79 12.13 -38.77
N ALA A 16 -15.75 13.08 -38.72
CA ALA A 16 -16.07 13.81 -37.50
C ALA A 16 -16.64 12.90 -36.43
N TYR A 17 -17.55 11.98 -36.77
CA TYR A 17 -18.05 10.99 -35.83
C TYR A 17 -16.97 10.03 -35.34
N GLY A 18 -16.08 9.57 -36.22
CA GLY A 18 -14.94 8.74 -35.84
C GLY A 18 -13.99 9.50 -34.90
N PHE A 19 -13.68 10.74 -35.20
CA PHE A 19 -12.86 11.58 -34.32
C PHE A 19 -13.52 11.83 -32.96
N LEU A 20 -14.82 12.13 -32.96
CA LEU A 20 -15.59 12.32 -31.73
C LEU A 20 -15.60 11.04 -30.87
N ALA A 21 -15.79 9.88 -31.47
CA ALA A 21 -15.78 8.61 -30.77
C ALA A 21 -14.41 8.33 -30.12
N VAL A 22 -13.31 8.60 -30.83
CA VAL A 22 -11.95 8.47 -30.30
C VAL A 22 -11.72 9.46 -29.14
N LEU A 23 -12.16 10.70 -29.29
CA LEU A 23 -12.04 11.72 -28.24
C LEU A 23 -12.80 11.31 -26.99
N VAL A 24 -14.03 10.82 -27.12
CA VAL A 24 -14.83 10.29 -26.01
C VAL A 24 -14.11 9.12 -25.34
N ALA A 25 -13.58 8.16 -26.11
CA ALA A 25 -12.85 7.02 -25.54
C ALA A 25 -11.61 7.47 -24.77
N ILE A 26 -10.84 8.42 -25.30
CA ILE A 26 -9.66 8.99 -24.61
C ILE A 26 -10.08 9.71 -23.33
N THR A 27 -11.18 10.44 -23.36
CA THR A 27 -11.69 11.14 -22.17
C THR A 27 -12.07 10.15 -21.06
N PHE A 28 -12.78 9.07 -21.42
CA PHE A 28 -13.11 8.02 -20.45
C PHE A 28 -11.86 7.34 -19.88
N LEU A 29 -10.89 7.04 -20.73
CA LEU A 29 -9.61 6.49 -20.30
C LEU A 29 -8.89 7.43 -19.34
N PHE A 30 -8.85 8.71 -19.66
CA PHE A 30 -8.23 9.73 -18.79
C PHE A 30 -8.92 9.83 -17.43
N VAL A 31 -10.26 9.87 -17.40
CA VAL A 31 -11.05 9.91 -16.15
C VAL A 31 -10.78 8.66 -15.32
N LEU A 32 -10.73 7.48 -15.94
CA LEU A 32 -10.43 6.22 -15.25
C LEU A 32 -9.02 6.24 -14.65
N LEU A 33 -8.02 6.61 -15.43
CA LEU A 33 -6.63 6.70 -14.96
C LEU A 33 -6.48 7.73 -13.85
N PHE A 34 -7.12 8.89 -13.99
CA PHE A 34 -7.10 9.93 -12.98
C PHE A 34 -7.71 9.44 -11.65
N ASN A 35 -8.83 8.73 -11.72
CA ASN A 35 -9.48 8.16 -10.54
C ASN A 35 -8.60 7.11 -9.86
N ILE A 36 -8.01 6.18 -10.63
CA ILE A 36 -7.07 5.19 -10.09
C ILE A 36 -5.87 5.88 -9.44
N PHE A 37 -5.30 6.88 -10.10
CA PHE A 37 -4.13 7.58 -9.59
C PHE A 37 -4.44 8.36 -8.31
N SER A 38 -5.54 9.12 -8.29
CA SER A 38 -5.94 9.92 -7.13
C SER A 38 -6.20 9.05 -5.89
N THR A 39 -6.79 7.88 -6.07
CA THR A 39 -7.01 6.92 -4.99
C THR A 39 -5.72 6.21 -4.59
N GLY A 40 -4.89 5.85 -5.57
CA GLY A 40 -3.65 5.11 -5.37
C GLY A 40 -2.54 5.91 -4.66
N VAL A 41 -2.52 7.24 -4.81
CA VAL A 41 -1.49 8.10 -4.16
C VAL A 41 -1.51 7.95 -2.63
N SER A 42 -2.66 7.70 -2.03
CA SER A 42 -2.77 7.48 -0.58
C SER A 42 -2.01 6.24 -0.09
N ALA A 43 -1.79 5.25 -0.95
CA ALA A 43 -1.06 4.03 -0.64
C ALA A 43 0.45 4.27 -0.41
N PHE A 44 1.01 5.35 -0.97
CA PHE A 44 2.42 5.71 -0.76
C PHE A 44 2.72 6.24 0.64
N LYS A 45 1.70 6.47 1.45
CA LYS A 45 1.83 6.83 2.86
C LYS A 45 1.22 5.73 3.71
N ALA A 46 1.79 5.50 4.89
CA ALA A 46 1.26 4.60 5.91
C ALA A 46 1.28 5.29 7.27
N SER A 47 0.34 4.92 8.13
CA SER A 47 0.25 5.43 9.50
C SER A 47 1.21 4.67 10.40
N TYR A 48 1.96 5.40 11.19
CA TYR A 48 2.88 4.86 12.19
C TYR A 48 2.53 5.40 13.56
N ILE A 49 2.62 4.52 14.57
CA ILE A 49 2.37 4.85 15.97
C ILE A 49 3.71 4.98 16.69
N GLY A 50 3.91 6.10 17.38
CA GLY A 50 5.09 6.37 18.19
C GLY A 50 5.03 5.63 19.52
N VAL A 51 6.02 4.81 19.80
CA VAL A 51 6.19 4.12 21.10
C VAL A 51 7.47 4.61 21.75
N ASN A 52 7.37 5.01 23.01
CA ASN A 52 8.55 5.41 23.77
C ASN A 52 9.27 4.14 24.27
N ILE A 53 10.45 3.89 23.74
CA ILE A 53 11.28 2.74 24.07
C ILE A 53 12.34 3.19 25.06
N ASN A 54 12.46 2.49 26.17
CA ASN A 54 13.50 2.69 27.18
C ASN A 54 14.21 1.35 27.45
N LEU A 55 15.38 1.16 26.82
CA LEU A 55 16.22 -0.02 26.97
C LEU A 55 17.67 0.43 27.22
N SER A 56 18.05 0.42 28.49
CA SER A 56 19.27 1.09 28.98
C SER A 56 20.54 0.25 28.93
N SER A 57 20.51 -1.05 28.70
CA SER A 57 21.71 -1.87 28.79
C SER A 57 21.81 -2.98 27.74
N GLN A 58 23.01 -3.15 27.22
CA GLN A 58 23.36 -4.15 26.21
C GLN A 58 23.25 -5.59 26.76
N SER A 59 23.45 -5.78 28.07
CA SER A 59 23.31 -7.08 28.75
C SER A 59 21.86 -7.56 28.88
N GLU A 60 20.89 -6.63 28.82
CA GLU A 60 19.46 -6.99 28.85
C GLU A 60 18.94 -7.44 27.50
N ARG A 61 19.67 -7.17 26.41
CA ARG A 61 19.21 -7.38 25.01
C ARG A 61 19.40 -8.78 24.48
N SER A 62 20.43 -9.50 24.94
CA SER A 62 20.78 -10.83 24.39
C SER A 62 19.77 -11.94 24.68
N ASP A 63 18.91 -11.74 25.69
CA ASP A 63 17.90 -12.73 26.13
C ASP A 63 16.45 -12.23 26.03
N ILE A 64 16.23 -11.06 25.38
CA ILE A 64 14.91 -10.46 25.26
C ILE A 64 14.09 -11.18 24.20
N ASN A 65 12.90 -11.61 24.57
CA ASN A 65 11.87 -11.97 23.60
C ASN A 65 11.25 -10.67 23.02
N PRO A 66 11.53 -10.33 21.73
CA PRO A 66 11.12 -9.05 21.15
C PRO A 66 9.61 -8.78 21.28
N ARG A 67 8.80 -9.81 21.09
CA ARG A 67 7.34 -9.71 21.19
C ARG A 67 6.87 -9.38 22.61
N LYS A 68 7.50 -9.96 23.64
CA LYS A 68 7.14 -9.67 25.04
C LYS A 68 7.55 -8.25 25.42
N GLU A 69 8.73 -7.87 24.98
CA GLU A 69 9.29 -6.55 25.29
C GLU A 69 8.52 -5.44 24.62
N PHE A 70 8.22 -5.56 23.31
CA PHE A 70 7.38 -4.61 22.59
C PHE A 70 6.04 -4.38 23.30
N LYS A 71 5.38 -5.47 23.72
CA LYS A 71 4.13 -5.36 24.50
C LYS A 71 4.34 -4.63 25.82
N ARG A 72 5.44 -4.88 26.53
CA ARG A 72 5.76 -4.21 27.77
C ARG A 72 5.88 -2.71 27.58
N GLN A 73 6.63 -2.28 26.55
CA GLN A 73 6.81 -0.86 26.22
C GLN A 73 5.48 -0.19 25.87
N VAL A 74 4.65 -0.85 25.05
CA VAL A 74 3.32 -0.33 24.68
C VAL A 74 2.41 -0.23 25.90
N TYR A 75 2.41 -1.21 26.81
CA TYR A 75 1.58 -1.16 28.03
C TYR A 75 2.05 -0.10 29.02
N ASN A 76 3.33 0.22 29.06
CA ASN A 76 3.85 1.29 29.89
C ASN A 76 3.32 2.67 29.49
N MET A 77 2.99 2.86 28.21
CA MET A 77 2.37 4.10 27.72
C MET A 77 0.91 4.26 28.17
N PHE A 78 0.23 3.15 28.52
CA PHE A 78 -1.19 3.13 28.87
C PHE A 78 -1.41 2.43 30.24
N PRO A 79 -1.04 3.07 31.37
CA PRO A 79 -1.13 2.45 32.70
C PRO A 79 -2.57 2.07 33.10
N GLN A 80 -3.57 2.70 32.49
CA GLN A 80 -4.99 2.42 32.68
C GLN A 80 -5.43 1.07 32.08
N VAL A 81 -4.64 0.47 31.20
CA VAL A 81 -4.97 -0.79 30.53
C VAL A 81 -4.61 -1.98 31.39
N LYS A 82 -5.58 -2.47 32.17
CA LYS A 82 -5.38 -3.57 33.14
C LYS A 82 -5.98 -4.89 32.68
N THR A 83 -7.14 -4.85 32.00
CA THR A 83 -7.83 -6.08 31.60
C THR A 83 -7.18 -6.76 30.39
N ARG A 84 -7.39 -8.07 30.26
CA ARG A 84 -6.89 -8.84 29.12
C ARG A 84 -7.49 -8.34 27.79
N ASN A 85 -8.75 -7.93 27.81
CA ASN A 85 -9.43 -7.39 26.65
C ASN A 85 -8.84 -6.05 26.20
N ASP A 86 -8.59 -5.13 27.14
CA ASP A 86 -8.02 -3.83 26.84
C ASP A 86 -6.60 -3.97 26.26
N LYS A 87 -5.80 -4.86 26.84
CA LYS A 87 -4.46 -5.21 26.34
C LYS A 87 -4.51 -5.74 24.90
N ARG A 88 -5.51 -6.58 24.58
CA ARG A 88 -5.71 -7.09 23.23
C ARG A 88 -6.14 -5.98 22.27
N ASN A 89 -7.07 -5.11 22.68
CA ASN A 89 -7.55 -3.99 21.89
C ASN A 89 -6.41 -3.00 21.60
N LEU A 90 -5.61 -2.66 22.60
CA LEU A 90 -4.44 -1.80 22.44
C LEU A 90 -3.42 -2.39 21.46
N MET A 91 -3.06 -3.66 21.64
CA MET A 91 -2.11 -4.32 20.74
C MET A 91 -2.63 -4.47 19.30
N SER A 92 -3.95 -4.52 19.11
CA SER A 92 -4.55 -4.60 17.77
C SER A 92 -4.53 -3.27 17.00
N LEU A 93 -4.01 -2.18 17.57
CA LEU A 93 -3.72 -0.95 16.85
C LEU A 93 -2.45 -1.06 16.01
N PHE A 94 -1.55 -1.96 16.38
CA PHE A 94 -0.29 -2.18 15.69
C PHE A 94 -0.42 -3.31 14.67
N SER A 95 0.27 -3.15 13.55
CA SER A 95 0.47 -4.23 12.60
C SER A 95 1.29 -5.36 13.21
N LYS A 96 1.17 -6.55 12.65
CA LYS A 96 2.12 -7.64 12.93
C LYS A 96 3.55 -7.27 12.53
N GLY A 97 3.69 -6.42 11.53
CA GLY A 97 4.97 -5.87 11.09
C GLY A 97 5.68 -5.05 12.16
N ALA A 98 4.94 -4.40 13.06
CA ALA A 98 5.54 -3.62 14.14
C ALA A 98 6.47 -4.44 15.06
N ILE A 99 6.21 -5.74 15.20
CA ILE A 99 7.09 -6.63 15.97
C ILE A 99 8.39 -6.89 15.23
N TYR A 100 8.34 -7.07 13.91
CA TYR A 100 9.53 -7.24 13.06
C TYR A 100 10.37 -5.95 13.02
N GLU A 101 9.71 -4.79 12.92
CA GLU A 101 10.38 -3.48 13.00
C GLU A 101 11.09 -3.28 14.35
N PHE A 102 10.47 -3.74 15.44
CA PHE A 102 11.09 -3.69 16.76
C PHE A 102 12.28 -4.66 16.88
N GLU A 103 12.17 -5.86 16.34
CA GLU A 103 13.25 -6.85 16.28
C GLU A 103 14.45 -6.30 15.49
N GLU A 104 14.20 -5.75 14.32
CA GLU A 104 15.21 -5.07 13.50
C GLU A 104 15.86 -3.89 14.24
N LEU A 105 15.07 -3.12 14.99
CA LEU A 105 15.58 -2.05 15.83
C LEU A 105 16.53 -2.59 16.91
N LEU A 106 16.20 -3.71 17.54
CA LEU A 106 17.06 -4.34 18.54
C LEU A 106 18.38 -4.85 17.94
N GLU A 107 18.31 -5.48 16.76
CA GLU A 107 19.49 -6.02 16.06
C GLU A 107 20.43 -4.89 15.57
N ASN A 108 19.87 -3.85 14.96
CA ASN A 108 20.65 -2.73 14.41
C ASN A 108 21.25 -1.84 15.50
N SER A 109 20.71 -1.87 16.70
CA SER A 109 21.13 -1.02 17.81
C SER A 109 22.22 -1.62 18.70
N ASN A 110 22.97 -2.58 18.21
CA ASN A 110 24.06 -3.27 18.95
C ASN A 110 25.17 -2.32 19.49
N LYS A 111 25.10 -1.03 19.20
CA LYS A 111 26.13 -0.04 19.53
C LYS A 111 25.67 1.16 20.36
N GLY A 112 24.39 1.26 20.77
CA GLY A 112 23.91 2.42 21.51
C GLY A 112 22.64 2.16 22.31
N ASP A 113 22.28 3.08 23.18
CA ASP A 113 21.03 3.06 23.94
C ASP A 113 19.83 3.27 22.99
N ILE A 114 18.79 2.42 23.14
CA ILE A 114 17.52 2.60 22.44
C ILE A 114 16.60 3.37 23.38
N ASN A 115 16.73 4.68 23.39
CA ASN A 115 15.90 5.53 24.23
C ASN A 115 15.14 6.53 23.35
N GLY A 116 13.85 6.70 23.62
CA GLY A 116 13.02 7.70 22.95
C GLY A 116 11.91 7.11 22.09
N TYR A 117 11.26 7.98 21.31
CA TYR A 117 10.13 7.60 20.48
C TYR A 117 10.59 6.95 19.16
N HIS A 118 10.19 5.70 18.99
CA HIS A 118 10.32 4.95 17.75
C HIS A 118 8.94 4.73 17.13
N TRP A 119 8.90 4.69 15.79
CA TRP A 119 7.65 4.70 15.02
C TRP A 119 7.42 3.33 14.41
N PHE A 120 6.31 2.69 14.77
CA PHE A 120 5.94 1.36 14.35
C PHE A 120 4.68 1.36 13.49
N LEU A 121 4.61 0.48 12.51
CA LEU A 121 3.51 0.40 11.57
C LEU A 121 2.18 0.15 12.28
N ALA A 122 1.18 0.98 11.99
CA ALA A 122 -0.18 0.80 12.47
C ALA A 122 -0.91 -0.30 11.69
N HIS A 123 -1.95 -0.86 12.30
CA HIS A 123 -2.84 -1.81 11.63
C HIS A 123 -3.61 -1.11 10.48
N ALA A 124 -3.95 -1.85 9.42
CA ALA A 124 -4.63 -1.32 8.24
C ALA A 124 -5.90 -0.50 8.55
N ASP A 125 -6.72 -0.93 9.51
CA ASP A 125 -7.93 -0.20 9.88
C ASP A 125 -7.62 1.21 10.42
N ILE A 126 -6.54 1.33 11.21
CA ILE A 126 -6.09 2.62 11.75
C ILE A 126 -5.56 3.51 10.64
N ASP A 127 -4.80 2.93 9.71
CA ASP A 127 -4.28 3.64 8.55
C ASP A 127 -5.42 4.18 7.67
N MET A 128 -6.44 3.38 7.40
CA MET A 128 -7.62 3.79 6.63
C MET A 128 -8.42 4.91 7.34
N TYR A 129 -8.53 4.84 8.66
CA TYR A 129 -9.17 5.90 9.46
C TYR A 129 -8.37 7.20 9.40
N MET A 130 -7.05 7.15 9.59
CA MET A 130 -6.19 8.34 9.53
C MET A 130 -6.14 8.98 8.15
N LYS A 131 -6.38 8.22 7.09
CA LYS A 131 -6.50 8.69 5.70
C LYS A 131 -7.92 9.19 5.34
N GLY A 132 -8.87 9.11 6.27
CA GLY A 132 -10.26 9.51 6.04
C GLY A 132 -11.05 8.59 5.10
N THR A 133 -10.54 7.38 4.86
CA THR A 133 -11.22 6.38 4.00
C THR A 133 -12.30 5.63 4.74
N VAL A 134 -12.20 5.54 6.08
CA VAL A 134 -13.18 4.90 6.97
C VAL A 134 -13.69 5.93 7.95
N GLU A 135 -15.01 6.07 8.04
CA GLU A 135 -15.65 6.98 8.98
C GLU A 135 -15.66 6.40 10.41
N ARG A 136 -15.67 7.32 11.40
CA ARG A 136 -15.68 6.99 12.83
C ARG A 136 -16.97 6.27 13.26
N GLN A 137 -18.10 6.56 12.60
CA GLN A 137 -19.43 6.01 12.89
C GLN A 137 -20.08 5.56 11.59
N GLY A 138 -19.89 4.30 11.23
CA GLY A 138 -20.70 3.64 10.23
C GLY A 138 -21.51 2.53 10.87
N ASN A 139 -22.83 2.53 10.66
CA ASN A 139 -23.69 1.44 11.06
C ASN A 139 -23.16 0.10 10.52
N GLU A 140 -23.14 -0.91 11.38
CA GLU A 140 -22.92 -2.34 11.13
C GLU A 140 -21.54 -2.83 10.68
N ALA A 141 -20.67 -2.00 10.17
CA ALA A 141 -19.34 -2.43 9.73
C ALA A 141 -18.21 -1.52 10.21
N GLY A 142 -18.34 -0.89 11.37
CA GLY A 142 -17.23 -0.17 11.96
C GLY A 142 -16.03 -1.12 12.12
N ARG A 143 -15.09 -1.05 11.19
CA ARG A 143 -13.87 -1.86 11.22
C ARG A 143 -13.09 -1.65 12.51
N ILE A 144 -13.32 -0.51 13.15
CA ILE A 144 -12.68 -0.18 14.42
C ILE A 144 -13.72 -0.23 15.55
N ASN A 145 -13.53 -1.17 16.47
CA ASN A 145 -14.35 -1.28 17.67
C ASN A 145 -14.26 0.02 18.50
N PRO A 146 -15.36 0.53 19.11
CA PRO A 146 -15.36 1.72 19.96
C PRO A 146 -14.28 1.71 21.05
N SER A 147 -14.01 0.55 21.64
CA SER A 147 -12.94 0.40 22.65
C SER A 147 -11.53 0.62 22.07
N ARG A 148 -11.31 0.35 20.78
CA ARG A 148 -10.03 0.64 20.10
C ARG A 148 -9.93 2.13 19.78
N MET A 149 -11.06 2.77 19.42
CA MET A 149 -11.11 4.17 19.03
C MET A 149 -10.67 5.10 20.17
N GLN A 150 -10.99 4.77 21.43
CA GLN A 150 -10.53 5.54 22.59
C GLN A 150 -8.99 5.65 22.65
N TYR A 151 -8.29 4.55 22.33
CA TYR A 151 -6.82 4.58 22.30
C TYR A 151 -6.28 5.36 21.11
N VAL A 152 -6.96 5.30 19.96
CA VAL A 152 -6.61 6.12 18.78
C VAL A 152 -6.75 7.60 19.11
N ASP A 153 -7.84 8.01 19.77
CA ASP A 153 -8.06 9.40 20.16
C ASP A 153 -6.92 9.90 21.07
N ILE A 154 -6.54 9.13 22.07
CA ILE A 154 -5.43 9.46 22.98
C ILE A 154 -4.11 9.62 22.18
N LEU A 155 -3.84 8.71 21.26
CA LEU A 155 -2.63 8.77 20.44
C LEU A 155 -2.62 9.97 19.47
N VAL A 156 -3.78 10.34 18.93
CA VAL A 156 -3.93 11.53 18.08
C VAL A 156 -3.73 12.81 18.90
N GLU A 157 -4.36 12.92 20.06
CA GLU A 157 -4.19 14.07 20.99
C GLU A 157 -2.73 14.28 21.42
N GLN A 158 -2.01 13.18 21.62
CA GLN A 158 -0.59 13.20 21.97
C GLN A 158 0.35 13.35 20.77
N ASN A 159 -0.17 13.50 19.53
CA ASN A 159 0.61 13.53 18.31
C ASN A 159 1.50 12.28 18.10
N LEU A 160 1.05 11.12 18.60
CA LEU A 160 1.73 9.84 18.51
C LEU A 160 1.28 8.99 17.32
N ILE A 161 0.49 9.53 16.39
CA ILE A 161 0.21 8.92 15.08
C ILE A 161 0.70 9.87 13.98
N LYS A 162 1.50 9.35 13.06
CA LYS A 162 2.03 10.12 11.92
C LYS A 162 1.94 9.33 10.62
N LEU A 163 1.59 10.03 9.55
CA LEU A 163 1.69 9.50 8.18
C LEU A 163 3.14 9.64 7.71
N LYS A 164 3.77 8.53 7.36
CA LYS A 164 5.12 8.46 6.79
C LYS A 164 5.08 7.76 5.43
N ALA A 165 6.19 7.81 4.67
CA ALA A 165 6.32 7.05 3.44
C ALA A 165 6.15 5.55 3.72
N ASN A 166 5.34 4.89 2.90
CA ASN A 166 5.08 3.46 3.02
C ASN A 166 6.21 2.67 2.35
N GLN A 167 7.18 2.24 3.13
CA GLN A 167 8.30 1.44 2.63
C GLN A 167 7.84 0.05 2.18
N TYR A 168 6.83 -0.52 2.84
CA TYR A 168 6.32 -1.85 2.51
C TYR A 168 5.72 -1.90 1.10
N LEU A 169 5.05 -0.84 0.65
CA LEU A 169 4.47 -0.79 -0.70
C LEU A 169 5.51 -1.09 -1.80
N LEU A 170 6.71 -0.54 -1.68
CA LEU A 170 7.73 -0.64 -2.73
C LEU A 170 8.65 -1.85 -2.56
N TYR A 171 8.92 -2.27 -1.32
CA TYR A 171 9.98 -3.25 -1.03
C TYR A 171 9.44 -4.61 -0.62
N SER A 172 8.18 -4.71 -0.20
CA SER A 172 7.57 -5.99 0.18
C SER A 172 6.99 -6.74 -1.02
N ALA A 173 6.89 -8.05 -0.83
CA ALA A 173 6.12 -8.93 -1.70
C ALA A 173 4.63 -8.91 -1.29
N ASP A 174 3.87 -9.85 -1.83
CA ASP A 174 2.48 -10.07 -1.43
C ASP A 174 2.39 -10.53 0.04
N SER A 175 1.37 -10.05 0.76
CA SER A 175 1.13 -10.37 2.16
C SER A 175 -0.38 -10.50 2.44
N ARG A 176 -0.72 -11.36 3.42
CA ARG A 176 -2.10 -11.46 3.92
C ARG A 176 -2.52 -10.25 4.75
N GLU A 177 -1.57 -9.53 5.31
CA GLU A 177 -1.81 -8.30 6.05
C GLU A 177 -1.73 -7.12 5.06
N PRO A 178 -2.82 -6.37 4.84
CA PRO A 178 -2.87 -5.32 3.81
C PRO A 178 -1.78 -4.26 3.97
N GLU A 179 -1.46 -3.89 5.21
CA GLU A 179 -0.44 -2.87 5.52
C GLU A 179 1.00 -3.33 5.22
N LEU A 180 1.24 -4.65 5.11
CA LEU A 180 2.54 -5.23 4.78
C LEU A 180 2.64 -5.63 3.30
N ALA A 181 1.53 -5.57 2.56
CA ALA A 181 1.51 -5.94 1.16
C ALA A 181 2.24 -4.91 0.30
N GLY A 182 3.07 -5.40 -0.63
CA GLY A 182 3.84 -4.58 -1.54
C GLY A 182 3.70 -5.02 -2.99
N ILE A 183 4.16 -4.17 -3.89
CA ILE A 183 4.06 -4.38 -5.35
C ILE A 183 5.31 -5.01 -5.96
N LYS A 184 6.41 -5.15 -5.21
CA LYS A 184 7.69 -5.64 -5.72
C LYS A 184 7.59 -6.99 -6.43
N GLY A 185 6.89 -7.94 -5.82
CA GLY A 185 6.71 -9.27 -6.41
C GLY A 185 5.95 -9.23 -7.73
N ALA A 186 4.86 -8.45 -7.78
CA ALA A 186 4.05 -8.29 -8.98
C ALA A 186 4.82 -7.60 -10.12
N VAL A 187 5.58 -6.54 -9.81
CA VAL A 187 6.39 -5.82 -10.81
C VAL A 187 7.49 -6.71 -11.37
N ILE A 188 8.24 -7.40 -10.52
CA ILE A 188 9.33 -8.29 -10.97
C ILE A 188 8.75 -9.47 -11.75
N GLY A 189 7.67 -10.09 -11.26
CA GLY A 189 7.01 -11.20 -11.94
C GLY A 189 6.48 -10.84 -13.33
N SER A 190 5.80 -9.70 -13.45
CA SER A 190 5.29 -9.23 -14.74
C SER A 190 6.42 -8.85 -15.70
N PHE A 191 7.51 -8.24 -15.21
CA PHE A 191 8.67 -7.94 -16.03
C PHE A 191 9.27 -9.22 -16.64
N TYR A 192 9.52 -10.25 -15.84
CA TYR A 192 10.05 -11.52 -16.34
C TYR A 192 9.06 -12.23 -17.27
N ALA A 193 7.78 -12.23 -16.97
CA ALA A 193 6.76 -12.81 -17.85
C ALA A 193 6.74 -12.15 -19.23
N ILE A 194 6.77 -10.82 -19.29
CA ILE A 194 6.83 -10.07 -20.55
C ILE A 194 8.15 -10.34 -21.29
N LEU A 195 9.27 -10.35 -20.57
CA LEU A 195 10.58 -10.61 -21.18
C LEU A 195 10.64 -11.99 -21.83
N ILE A 196 10.18 -13.03 -21.13
CA ILE A 196 10.16 -14.40 -21.65
C ILE A 196 9.22 -14.50 -22.85
N ALA A 197 8.01 -13.92 -22.74
CA ALA A 197 7.06 -13.88 -23.84
C ALA A 197 7.67 -13.19 -25.09
N PHE A 198 8.37 -12.09 -24.90
CA PHE A 198 9.05 -11.37 -25.98
C PHE A 198 10.18 -12.19 -26.61
N ILE A 199 11.05 -12.80 -25.81
CA ILE A 199 12.16 -13.64 -26.29
C ILE A 199 11.65 -14.83 -27.15
N VAL A 200 10.50 -15.39 -26.78
CA VAL A 200 9.91 -16.51 -27.53
C VAL A 200 9.13 -16.02 -28.76
N SER A 201 8.26 -15.02 -28.59
CA SER A 201 7.37 -14.59 -29.67
C SER A 201 8.06 -13.80 -30.77
N PHE A 202 9.10 -13.02 -30.45
CA PHE A 202 9.79 -12.20 -31.45
C PHE A 202 10.48 -13.06 -32.54
N PRO A 203 11.32 -14.06 -32.23
CA PRO A 203 11.92 -14.93 -33.26
C PRO A 203 10.87 -15.70 -34.07
N LEU A 204 9.82 -16.21 -33.41
CA LEU A 204 8.74 -16.91 -34.12
C LEU A 204 7.98 -16.00 -35.06
N GLY A 205 7.72 -14.74 -34.70
CA GLY A 205 7.11 -13.74 -35.54
C GLY A 205 7.96 -13.40 -36.75
N VAL A 206 9.27 -13.20 -36.55
CA VAL A 206 10.21 -12.95 -37.64
C VAL A 206 10.30 -14.15 -38.60
N LEU A 207 10.41 -15.37 -38.08
CA LEU A 207 10.44 -16.57 -38.92
C LEU A 207 9.15 -16.75 -39.69
N SER A 208 8.00 -16.51 -39.10
CA SER A 208 6.69 -16.56 -39.73
C SER A 208 6.58 -15.53 -40.86
N ALA A 209 7.03 -14.29 -40.62
CA ALA A 209 7.04 -13.24 -41.66
C ALA A 209 7.93 -13.59 -42.85
N LEU A 210 9.16 -14.09 -42.57
CA LEU A 210 10.07 -14.53 -43.62
C LEU A 210 9.53 -15.73 -44.41
N TYR A 211 8.86 -16.65 -43.75
CA TYR A 211 8.21 -17.79 -44.39
C TYR A 211 7.10 -17.31 -45.35
N MET A 212 6.23 -16.41 -44.89
CA MET A 212 5.15 -15.84 -45.71
C MET A 212 5.69 -15.08 -46.93
N GLU A 213 6.75 -14.30 -46.77
CA GLU A 213 7.36 -13.54 -47.86
C GLU A 213 8.01 -14.44 -48.92
N LYS A 214 8.68 -15.53 -48.53
CA LYS A 214 9.47 -16.36 -49.48
C LYS A 214 8.74 -17.55 -50.04
N ILE A 215 7.71 -18.08 -49.38
CA ILE A 215 7.10 -19.39 -49.72
C ILE A 215 5.61 -19.22 -50.10
N ALA A 216 4.93 -18.21 -49.62
CA ALA A 216 3.51 -17.97 -49.92
C ALA A 216 3.27 -17.07 -51.16
N LEU A 217 4.34 -16.59 -51.82
CA LEU A 217 4.35 -15.99 -53.15
C LEU A 217 4.69 -17.04 -54.21
#